data_eaf26ccdec246722aba36c28f4a19cdf
#
_entry.id   eaf26ccdec246722aba36c28f4a19cdf
#
_cell.length_a   1.000
_cell.length_b   1.000
_cell.length_c   1.000
_cell.angle_alpha   90.00
_cell.angle_beta   90.00
_cell.angle_gamma   90.00
#
_symmetry.space_group_name_H-M   'P 1'
#
loop_
_entity.id
_entity.type
_entity.pdbx_description
1 polymer ?
#
loop_
_entity_poly.entity_id
_entity_poly.type
_entity_poly.pdbx_seq_one_letter_code
_entity_poly.pdbx_strand_id
1 'polypeptide(L)'
;MSGFSRKRNGEILATFSHYEGAILKSLTEQILELLGEGDAPADPLLAVVGISSNDSLPEDPVLARLLPDAYEEERDAAEFRRYTEHSAREKKRAHAHAIRDILMENLGDHALDLTAPGLNKREELHFIISEEKAHMWLMGLNDMRLALGTRLNVTSDAQERFAALSDENPDKGIFNLFAWLGWLQEILLEILTPDSDPTTAR
;
A
#
# COMPACT_ATOMS: atom_id res chain seq x y z
N MET A 1 -19.00 -9.82 3.13
CA MET A 1 -18.16 -9.46 1.98
C MET A 1 -17.07 -8.55 2.50
N SER A 2 -15.81 -8.97 2.35
CA SER A 2 -14.66 -8.14 2.75
C SER A 2 -14.54 -6.90 1.87
N GLY A 3 -13.88 -5.84 2.37
CA GLY A 3 -13.64 -4.61 1.62
C GLY A 3 -14.25 -3.37 2.26
N PHE A 4 -14.59 -2.38 1.43
CA PHE A 4 -15.09 -1.09 1.89
C PHE A 4 -16.52 -0.84 1.39
N SER A 5 -17.29 -0.08 2.16
CA SER A 5 -18.63 0.34 1.75
C SER A 5 -18.96 1.71 2.34
N ARG A 6 -19.66 2.57 1.57
CA ARG A 6 -20.15 3.86 2.08
C ARG A 6 -21.51 3.64 2.75
N LYS A 7 -21.61 4.03 4.02
CA LYS A 7 -22.86 4.03 4.76
C LYS A 7 -23.77 5.19 4.34
N ARG A 8 -25.07 5.11 4.67
CA ARG A 8 -26.05 6.17 4.38
C ARG A 8 -25.71 7.52 5.04
N ASN A 9 -24.97 7.52 6.12
CA ASN A 9 -24.51 8.72 6.83
C ASN A 9 -23.19 9.28 6.26
N GLY A 10 -22.67 8.71 5.17
CA GLY A 10 -21.44 9.14 4.51
C GLY A 10 -20.15 8.49 5.06
N GLU A 11 -20.21 7.78 6.20
CA GLU A 11 -19.06 7.07 6.74
C GLU A 11 -18.62 5.91 5.84
N ILE A 12 -17.33 5.61 5.87
CA ILE A 12 -16.76 4.47 5.15
C ILE A 12 -16.53 3.34 6.14
N LEU A 13 -17.26 2.24 5.97
CA LEU A 13 -17.09 1.01 6.73
C LEU A 13 -16.09 0.12 6.02
N ALA A 14 -15.04 -0.30 6.73
CA ALA A 14 -14.15 -1.37 6.33
C ALA A 14 -14.57 -2.67 7.01
N THR A 15 -14.60 -3.76 6.25
CA THR A 15 -14.94 -5.11 6.73
C THR A 15 -13.91 -6.09 6.20
N PHE A 16 -13.23 -6.81 7.08
CA PHE A 16 -12.24 -7.82 6.75
C PHE A 16 -12.38 -9.01 7.69
N SER A 17 -12.03 -10.21 7.24
CA SER A 17 -11.76 -11.29 8.18
C SER A 17 -10.47 -11.00 8.97
N HIS A 18 -10.31 -11.61 10.14
CA HIS A 18 -9.06 -11.52 10.90
C HIS A 18 -7.83 -11.94 10.08
N TYR A 19 -8.00 -12.95 9.23
CA TYR A 19 -6.94 -13.42 8.34
C TYR A 19 -6.54 -12.37 7.29
N GLU A 20 -7.50 -11.72 6.64
CA GLU A 20 -7.25 -10.63 5.68
C GLU A 20 -6.62 -9.41 6.37
N GLY A 21 -7.09 -9.06 7.57
CA GLY A 21 -6.50 -8.01 8.38
C GLY A 21 -5.05 -8.30 8.75
N ALA A 22 -4.73 -9.55 9.14
CA ALA A 22 -3.37 -9.97 9.45
C ALA A 22 -2.45 -9.94 8.23
N ILE A 23 -2.95 -10.33 7.04
CA ILE A 23 -2.19 -10.20 5.78
C ILE A 23 -1.90 -8.74 5.47
N LEU A 24 -2.90 -7.85 5.52
CA LEU A 24 -2.72 -6.43 5.26
C LEU A 24 -1.72 -5.81 6.24
N LYS A 25 -1.81 -6.16 7.53
CA LYS A 25 -0.85 -5.72 8.55
C LYS A 25 0.56 -6.16 8.20
N SER A 26 0.76 -7.45 7.89
CA SER A 26 2.07 -8.00 7.53
C SER A 26 2.66 -7.33 6.29
N LEU A 27 1.87 -7.10 5.25
CA LEU A 27 2.30 -6.36 4.05
C LEU A 27 2.71 -4.92 4.38
N THR A 28 1.94 -4.27 5.25
CA THR A 28 2.22 -2.90 5.68
C THR A 28 3.55 -2.81 6.43
N GLU A 29 3.83 -3.78 7.31
CA GLU A 29 5.09 -3.88 8.05
C GLU A 29 6.27 -4.09 7.10
N GLN A 30 6.12 -4.96 6.09
CA GLN A 30 7.15 -5.16 5.07
C GLN A 30 7.41 -3.88 4.24
N ILE A 31 6.38 -3.11 3.91
CA ILE A 31 6.55 -1.81 3.23
C ILE A 31 7.28 -0.82 4.14
N LEU A 32 6.95 -0.76 5.43
CA LEU A 32 7.64 0.11 6.40
C LEU A 32 9.11 -0.27 6.57
N GLU A 33 9.41 -1.57 6.64
CA GLU A 33 10.78 -2.08 6.70
C GLU A 33 11.57 -1.73 5.42
N LEU A 34 10.98 -1.96 4.25
CA LEU A 34 11.60 -1.64 2.96
C LEU A 34 11.87 -0.15 2.80
N LEU A 35 10.93 0.70 3.19
CA LEU A 35 11.12 2.15 3.16
C LEU A 35 12.20 2.60 4.15
N GLY A 36 12.36 1.91 5.28
CA GLY A 36 13.29 2.31 6.33
C GLY A 36 13.00 3.73 6.85
N GLU A 37 13.95 4.28 7.59
CA GLU A 37 13.88 5.70 8.04
C GLU A 37 14.48 6.65 6.99
N GLY A 38 15.09 6.09 5.94
CA GLY A 38 15.92 6.85 4.99
C GLY A 38 17.26 7.23 5.61
N ASP A 39 18.21 7.62 4.77
CA ASP A 39 19.45 8.16 5.24
C ASP A 39 19.22 9.54 5.85
N ALA A 40 19.41 9.67 7.16
CA ALA A 40 19.40 10.97 7.80
C ALA A 40 20.52 11.80 7.15
N PRO A 41 20.24 13.04 6.70
CA PRO A 41 21.28 13.91 6.17
C PRO A 41 22.43 14.02 7.17
N ALA A 42 23.67 13.89 6.69
CA ALA A 42 24.85 14.00 7.54
C ALA A 42 24.97 15.39 8.19
N ASP A 43 24.35 16.39 7.59
CA ASP A 43 24.26 17.76 8.11
C ASP A 43 22.86 17.99 8.74
N PRO A 44 22.78 18.31 10.04
CA PRO A 44 21.51 18.60 10.72
C PRO A 44 20.70 19.75 10.09
N LEU A 45 21.34 20.70 9.42
CA LEU A 45 20.66 21.81 8.73
C LEU A 45 19.98 21.30 7.46
N LEU A 46 20.60 20.38 6.72
CA LEU A 46 19.99 19.74 5.56
C LEU A 46 18.79 18.87 5.96
N ALA A 47 18.84 18.25 7.13
CA ALA A 47 17.72 17.49 7.69
C ALA A 47 16.50 18.38 7.92
N VAL A 48 16.70 19.59 8.45
CA VAL A 48 15.60 20.55 8.73
C VAL A 48 14.91 21.01 7.43
N VAL A 49 15.64 21.12 6.33
CA VAL A 49 15.09 21.55 5.03
C VAL A 49 14.71 20.35 4.13
N GLY A 50 14.83 19.11 4.63
CA GLY A 50 14.41 17.92 3.91
C GLY A 50 15.29 17.54 2.71
N ILE A 51 16.54 18.05 2.66
CA ILE A 51 17.49 17.72 1.59
C ILE A 51 18.23 16.43 1.96
N SER A 52 18.07 15.40 1.16
CA SER A 52 18.77 14.12 1.31
C SER A 52 20.19 14.20 0.72
N SER A 53 21.11 13.41 1.25
CA SER A 53 22.40 13.14 0.60
C SER A 53 22.28 12.09 -0.51
N ASN A 54 21.12 11.43 -0.62
CA ASN A 54 20.89 10.36 -1.58
C ASN A 54 20.56 10.96 -2.97
N ASP A 55 21.42 10.70 -3.94
CA ASP A 55 21.34 11.20 -5.31
C ASP A 55 21.19 10.06 -6.34
N SER A 56 21.21 8.80 -5.88
CA SER A 56 21.13 7.63 -6.74
C SER A 56 19.84 6.84 -6.57
N LEU A 57 19.40 6.18 -7.65
CA LEU A 57 18.25 5.27 -7.60
C LEU A 57 18.57 4.12 -6.62
N PRO A 58 17.60 3.71 -5.77
CA PRO A 58 17.80 2.55 -4.89
C PRO A 58 18.16 1.28 -5.66
N GLU A 59 19.09 0.49 -5.13
CA GLU A 59 19.49 -0.79 -5.73
C GLU A 59 18.37 -1.86 -5.66
N ASP A 60 17.56 -1.83 -4.61
CA ASP A 60 16.39 -2.73 -4.50
C ASP A 60 15.34 -2.33 -5.54
N PRO A 61 14.93 -3.25 -6.44
CA PRO A 61 14.01 -2.93 -7.54
C PRO A 61 12.61 -2.54 -7.04
N VAL A 62 12.19 -3.04 -5.87
CA VAL A 62 10.90 -2.67 -5.27
C VAL A 62 10.98 -1.25 -4.73
N LEU A 63 12.06 -0.92 -4.04
CA LEU A 63 12.26 0.42 -3.52
C LEU A 63 12.42 1.44 -4.66
N ALA A 64 13.14 1.09 -5.73
CA ALA A 64 13.25 1.90 -6.93
C ALA A 64 11.87 2.13 -7.59
N ARG A 65 10.98 1.13 -7.57
CA ARG A 65 9.61 1.26 -8.07
C ARG A 65 8.74 2.15 -7.20
N LEU A 66 8.95 2.14 -5.88
CA LEU A 66 8.23 2.99 -4.93
C LEU A 66 8.72 4.44 -4.95
N LEU A 67 10.01 4.64 -5.23
CA LEU A 67 10.70 5.94 -5.26
C LEU A 67 11.39 6.12 -6.62
N PRO A 68 10.61 6.22 -7.72
CA PRO A 68 11.17 6.29 -9.07
C PRO A 68 11.84 7.64 -9.33
N ASP A 69 12.70 7.64 -10.34
CA ASP A 69 13.23 8.88 -10.92
C ASP A 69 12.10 9.65 -11.62
N ALA A 70 12.14 10.97 -11.52
CA ALA A 70 11.19 11.87 -12.16
C ALA A 70 11.65 12.34 -13.55
N TYR A 71 12.94 12.15 -13.87
CA TYR A 71 13.56 12.56 -15.11
C TYR A 71 14.35 11.42 -15.74
N GLU A 72 14.43 11.39 -17.07
CA GLU A 72 15.25 10.41 -17.81
C GLU A 72 16.74 10.75 -17.74
N GLU A 73 17.07 12.03 -17.64
CA GLU A 73 18.45 12.50 -17.52
C GLU A 73 18.96 12.26 -16.10
N GLU A 74 20.03 11.46 -15.98
CA GLU A 74 20.57 11.02 -14.68
C GLU A 74 20.89 12.19 -13.73
N ARG A 75 21.46 13.26 -14.26
CA ARG A 75 21.82 14.45 -13.48
C ARG A 75 20.59 15.14 -12.91
N ASP A 76 19.55 15.33 -13.72
CA ASP A 76 18.33 16.01 -13.32
C ASP A 76 17.52 15.14 -12.36
N ALA A 77 17.51 13.80 -12.57
CA ALA A 77 16.94 12.83 -11.66
C ALA A 77 17.62 12.87 -10.29
N ALA A 78 18.95 12.86 -10.25
CA ALA A 78 19.74 12.92 -9.03
C ALA A 78 19.48 14.23 -8.25
N GLU A 79 19.48 15.38 -8.95
CA GLU A 79 19.19 16.67 -8.32
C GLU A 79 17.77 16.71 -7.74
N PHE A 80 16.76 16.29 -8.50
CA PHE A 80 15.37 16.26 -8.04
C PHE A 80 15.19 15.31 -6.85
N ARG A 81 15.82 14.13 -6.89
CA ARG A 81 15.79 13.13 -5.82
C ARG A 81 16.25 13.69 -4.49
N ARG A 82 17.36 14.43 -4.47
CA ARG A 82 17.90 15.06 -3.26
C ARG A 82 16.88 15.93 -2.52
N TYR A 83 15.98 16.59 -3.25
CA TYR A 83 14.96 17.49 -2.68
C TYR A 83 13.63 16.77 -2.36
N THR A 84 13.34 15.64 -2.97
CA THR A 84 11.99 15.06 -2.94
C THR A 84 11.91 13.68 -2.30
N GLU A 85 12.99 12.88 -2.32
CA GLU A 85 12.94 11.50 -1.84
C GLU A 85 12.53 11.40 -0.38
N HIS A 86 13.09 12.24 0.49
CA HIS A 86 12.75 12.23 1.91
C HIS A 86 11.24 12.45 2.11
N SER A 87 10.67 13.48 1.49
CA SER A 87 9.24 13.77 1.61
C SER A 87 8.34 12.70 0.97
N ALA A 88 8.77 12.10 -0.14
CA ALA A 88 8.06 10.99 -0.78
C ALA A 88 8.06 9.75 0.11
N ARG A 89 9.20 9.43 0.72
CA ARG A 89 9.36 8.33 1.67
C ARG A 89 8.47 8.52 2.90
N GLU A 90 8.50 9.70 3.51
CA GLU A 90 7.68 10.03 4.67
C GLU A 90 6.16 9.95 4.36
N LYS A 91 5.72 10.41 3.20
CA LYS A 91 4.32 10.25 2.78
C LYS A 91 3.92 8.79 2.67
N LYS A 92 4.76 7.94 2.06
CA LYS A 92 4.48 6.50 1.95
C LYS A 92 4.48 5.82 3.32
N ARG A 93 5.40 6.19 4.21
CA ARG A 93 5.40 5.72 5.60
C ARG A 93 4.12 6.13 6.32
N ALA A 94 3.67 7.38 6.17
CA ALA A 94 2.42 7.85 6.78
C ALA A 94 1.20 7.05 6.29
N HIS A 95 1.12 6.72 4.98
CA HIS A 95 0.07 5.87 4.44
C HIS A 95 0.11 4.46 5.05
N ALA A 96 1.30 3.86 5.13
CA ALA A 96 1.48 2.55 5.74
C ALA A 96 1.14 2.55 7.24
N HIS A 97 1.58 3.55 8.00
CA HIS A 97 1.22 3.69 9.42
C HIS A 97 -0.29 3.82 9.62
N ALA A 98 -0.98 4.61 8.79
CA ALA A 98 -2.44 4.78 8.89
C ALA A 98 -3.20 3.45 8.73
N ILE A 99 -2.71 2.54 7.88
CA ILE A 99 -3.27 1.19 7.73
C ILE A 99 -2.92 0.33 8.94
N ARG A 100 -1.64 0.25 9.29
CA ARG A 100 -1.13 -0.60 10.37
C ARG A 100 -1.81 -0.29 11.69
N ASP A 101 -1.90 0.99 12.05
CA ASP A 101 -2.37 1.41 13.37
C ASP A 101 -3.85 1.03 13.56
N ILE A 102 -4.70 1.24 12.54
CA ILE A 102 -6.10 0.81 12.58
C ILE A 102 -6.22 -0.72 12.66
N LEU A 103 -5.40 -1.45 11.91
CA LEU A 103 -5.43 -2.91 11.95
C LEU A 103 -4.95 -3.43 13.31
N MET A 104 -3.93 -2.83 13.90
CA MET A 104 -3.46 -3.21 15.23
C MET A 104 -4.52 -2.98 16.31
N GLU A 105 -5.24 -1.86 16.27
CA GLU A 105 -6.32 -1.54 17.20
C GLU A 105 -7.47 -2.57 17.13
N ASN A 106 -7.74 -3.12 15.94
CA ASN A 106 -8.90 -3.98 15.71
C ASN A 106 -8.57 -5.49 15.72
N LEU A 107 -7.33 -5.90 15.45
CA LEU A 107 -6.89 -7.30 15.48
C LEU A 107 -6.63 -7.81 16.91
N GLY A 108 -6.36 -6.91 17.89
CA GLY A 108 -5.99 -7.29 19.25
C GLY A 108 -4.68 -8.07 19.34
N ASP A 109 -4.49 -8.82 20.42
CA ASP A 109 -3.24 -9.58 20.70
C ASP A 109 -2.98 -10.73 19.72
N HIS A 110 -3.96 -11.14 18.90
CA HIS A 110 -3.84 -12.23 17.93
C HIS A 110 -3.17 -11.79 16.61
N ALA A 111 -2.75 -10.55 16.51
CA ALA A 111 -2.27 -9.90 15.28
C ALA A 111 -0.90 -10.40 14.76
N LEU A 112 -0.20 -11.28 15.47
CA LEU A 112 1.23 -11.50 15.24
C LEU A 112 1.57 -12.84 14.57
N ASP A 113 0.65 -13.79 14.48
CA ASP A 113 0.96 -15.11 13.95
C ASP A 113 -0.09 -15.59 12.94
N LEU A 114 0.25 -15.47 11.65
CA LEU A 114 -0.58 -15.99 10.54
C LEU A 114 -0.79 -17.51 10.62
N THR A 115 -0.03 -18.21 11.45
CA THR A 115 -0.10 -19.65 11.68
C THR A 115 -0.80 -20.01 12.99
N ALA A 116 -1.17 -19.02 13.81
CA ALA A 116 -1.78 -19.26 15.11
C ALA A 116 -3.08 -20.07 14.98
N PRO A 117 -3.22 -21.17 15.75
CA PRO A 117 -4.46 -21.89 15.83
C PRO A 117 -5.49 -21.02 16.56
N GLY A 118 -6.38 -20.37 15.81
CA GLY A 118 -7.39 -19.45 16.36
C GLY A 118 -7.61 -18.20 15.53
N LEU A 119 -6.80 -17.92 14.51
CA LEU A 119 -7.13 -16.95 13.46
C LEU A 119 -8.41 -17.43 12.77
N ASN A 120 -9.54 -17.04 13.35
CA ASN A 120 -10.84 -17.48 12.86
C ASN A 120 -11.13 -16.72 11.54
N LYS A 121 -11.07 -17.46 10.42
CA LYS A 121 -11.44 -16.91 9.09
C LYS A 121 -12.89 -16.40 9.05
N ARG A 122 -13.70 -16.68 10.07
CA ARG A 122 -15.12 -16.32 10.16
C ARG A 122 -15.39 -15.10 11.03
N GLU A 123 -14.46 -14.70 11.90
CA GLU A 123 -14.61 -13.47 12.66
C GLU A 123 -14.25 -12.30 11.76
N GLU A 124 -15.15 -11.35 11.66
CA GLU A 124 -15.02 -10.16 10.83
C GLU A 124 -14.59 -8.96 11.68
N LEU A 125 -13.62 -8.23 11.20
CA LEU A 125 -13.25 -6.91 11.68
C LEU A 125 -14.19 -5.89 11.03
N HIS A 126 -14.75 -5.02 11.85
CA HIS A 126 -15.60 -3.91 11.38
C HIS A 126 -15.09 -2.61 11.98
N PHE A 127 -14.63 -1.69 11.18
CA PHE A 127 -14.20 -0.39 11.65
C PHE A 127 -14.55 0.72 10.66
N ILE A 128 -14.69 1.94 11.19
CA ILE A 128 -15.00 3.11 10.40
C ILE A 128 -13.71 3.86 10.11
N ILE A 129 -13.54 4.29 8.87
CA ILE A 129 -12.46 5.18 8.46
C ILE A 129 -13.02 6.49 7.93
N SER A 130 -12.32 7.60 8.20
CA SER A 130 -12.62 8.89 7.57
C SER A 130 -12.26 8.87 6.10
N GLU A 131 -12.79 9.83 5.33
CA GLU A 131 -12.44 9.98 3.91
C GLU A 131 -10.94 10.27 3.72
N GLU A 132 -10.34 11.05 4.61
CA GLU A 132 -8.89 11.28 4.63
C GLU A 132 -8.11 9.96 4.80
N LYS A 133 -8.49 9.14 5.78
CA LYS A 133 -7.88 7.82 5.97
C LYS A 133 -8.12 6.88 4.79
N ALA A 134 -9.28 6.95 4.15
CA ALA A 134 -9.57 6.16 2.95
C ALA A 134 -8.63 6.52 1.79
N HIS A 135 -8.27 7.79 1.61
CA HIS A 135 -7.23 8.20 0.66
C HIS A 135 -5.85 7.63 1.03
N MET A 136 -5.49 7.66 2.32
CA MET A 136 -4.23 7.06 2.78
C MET A 136 -4.21 5.54 2.54
N TRP A 137 -5.34 4.85 2.78
CA TRP A 137 -5.50 3.43 2.48
C TRP A 137 -5.33 3.15 0.99
N LEU A 138 -5.98 3.94 0.11
CA LEU A 138 -5.85 3.81 -1.33
C LEU A 138 -4.39 3.89 -1.79
N MET A 139 -3.64 4.86 -1.25
CA MET A 139 -2.21 5.03 -1.57
C MET A 139 -1.35 3.90 -0.99
N GLY A 140 -1.60 3.46 0.24
CA GLY A 140 -0.87 2.36 0.86
C GLY A 140 -1.12 1.01 0.17
N LEU A 141 -2.37 0.72 -0.23
CA LEU A 141 -2.71 -0.46 -1.05
C LEU A 141 -1.98 -0.42 -2.41
N ASN A 142 -1.88 0.77 -3.02
CA ASN A 142 -1.10 0.94 -4.25
C ASN A 142 0.38 0.60 -4.05
N ASP A 143 0.98 1.06 -2.96
CA ASP A 143 2.38 0.78 -2.66
C ASP A 143 2.63 -0.72 -2.44
N MET A 144 1.75 -1.41 -1.71
CA MET A 144 1.81 -2.87 -1.54
C MET A 144 1.68 -3.58 -2.90
N ARG A 145 0.77 -3.13 -3.75
CA ARG A 145 0.54 -3.71 -5.07
C ARG A 145 1.72 -3.49 -6.00
N LEU A 146 2.33 -2.30 -5.99
CA LEU A 146 3.57 -2.02 -6.73
C LEU A 146 4.71 -2.94 -6.27
N ALA A 147 4.87 -3.15 -4.97
CA ALA A 147 5.88 -4.03 -4.40
C ALA A 147 5.70 -5.49 -4.87
N LEU A 148 4.49 -6.03 -4.73
CA LEU A 148 4.18 -7.40 -5.18
C LEU A 148 4.32 -7.54 -6.69
N GLY A 149 3.82 -6.58 -7.46
CA GLY A 149 3.90 -6.58 -8.92
C GLY A 149 5.34 -6.57 -9.43
N THR A 150 6.23 -5.84 -8.76
CA THR A 150 7.67 -5.81 -9.09
C THR A 150 8.32 -7.15 -8.78
N ARG A 151 8.07 -7.73 -7.58
CA ARG A 151 8.62 -9.04 -7.20
C ARG A 151 8.17 -10.17 -8.13
N LEU A 152 6.92 -10.14 -8.57
CA LEU A 152 6.34 -11.13 -9.49
C LEU A 152 6.66 -10.84 -10.96
N ASN A 153 7.32 -9.73 -11.26
CA ASN A 153 7.52 -9.24 -12.63
C ASN A 153 6.20 -9.25 -13.43
N VAL A 154 5.19 -8.56 -12.90
CA VAL A 154 3.85 -8.49 -13.51
C VAL A 154 3.90 -7.69 -14.81
N THR A 155 3.53 -8.34 -15.92
CA THR A 155 3.44 -7.80 -17.28
C THR A 155 2.01 -7.97 -17.80
N SER A 156 1.74 -7.53 -19.03
CA SER A 156 0.38 -7.60 -19.62
C SER A 156 -0.16 -9.04 -19.78
N ASP A 157 0.71 -10.04 -19.81
CA ASP A 157 0.39 -11.48 -19.89
C ASP A 157 0.30 -12.17 -18.52
N ALA A 158 0.44 -11.43 -17.42
CA ALA A 158 0.51 -11.97 -16.07
C ALA A 158 -0.70 -12.85 -15.73
N GLN A 159 -1.91 -12.43 -16.13
CA GLN A 159 -3.13 -13.19 -15.86
C GLN A 159 -3.06 -14.61 -16.42
N GLU A 160 -2.64 -14.76 -17.67
CA GLU A 160 -2.52 -16.06 -18.33
C GLU A 160 -1.37 -16.89 -17.73
N ARG A 161 -0.22 -16.24 -17.48
CA ARG A 161 0.96 -16.87 -16.91
C ARG A 161 0.70 -17.46 -15.52
N PHE A 162 0.06 -16.71 -14.62
CA PHE A 162 -0.22 -17.19 -13.26
C PHE A 162 -1.41 -18.14 -13.21
N ALA A 163 -2.39 -18.02 -14.13
CA ALA A 163 -3.47 -18.99 -14.24
C ALA A 163 -2.98 -20.38 -14.64
N ALA A 164 -1.90 -20.47 -15.42
CA ALA A 164 -1.29 -21.72 -15.84
C ALA A 164 -0.48 -22.43 -14.76
N LEU A 165 -0.16 -21.75 -13.64
CA LEU A 165 0.58 -22.35 -12.51
C LEU A 165 -0.32 -23.32 -11.71
N SER A 166 0.30 -24.34 -11.12
CA SER A 166 -0.39 -25.22 -10.17
C SER A 166 -0.84 -24.47 -8.92
N ASP A 167 -1.88 -24.95 -8.25
CA ASP A 167 -2.39 -24.32 -7.02
C ASP A 167 -1.39 -24.38 -5.86
N GLU A 168 -0.40 -25.27 -5.93
CA GLU A 168 0.67 -25.42 -4.95
C GLU A 168 1.82 -24.44 -5.17
N ASN A 169 1.85 -23.74 -6.34
CA ASN A 169 2.90 -22.77 -6.63
C ASN A 169 2.70 -21.51 -5.78
N PRO A 170 3.69 -21.10 -4.96
CA PRO A 170 3.57 -19.95 -4.08
C PRO A 170 3.32 -18.64 -4.85
N ASP A 171 3.87 -18.48 -6.07
CA ASP A 171 3.70 -17.28 -6.87
C ASP A 171 2.24 -17.07 -7.30
N LYS A 172 1.48 -18.15 -7.47
CA LYS A 172 0.03 -18.07 -7.74
C LYS A 172 -0.72 -17.46 -6.55
N GLY A 173 -0.36 -17.85 -5.34
CA GLY A 173 -0.93 -17.26 -4.11
C GLY A 173 -0.61 -15.77 -3.98
N ILE A 174 0.64 -15.38 -4.27
CA ILE A 174 1.07 -13.98 -4.23
C ILE A 174 0.37 -13.18 -5.33
N PHE A 175 0.18 -13.74 -6.53
CA PHE A 175 -0.57 -13.08 -7.60
C PHE A 175 -2.06 -12.89 -7.25
N ASN A 176 -2.68 -13.86 -6.60
CA ASN A 176 -4.06 -13.71 -6.11
C ASN A 176 -4.16 -12.57 -5.06
N LEU A 177 -3.14 -12.43 -4.20
CA LEU A 177 -3.05 -11.32 -3.27
C LEU A 177 -2.89 -9.98 -3.99
N PHE A 178 -2.03 -9.90 -5.02
CA PHE A 178 -1.89 -8.73 -5.88
C PHE A 178 -3.22 -8.33 -6.54
N ALA A 179 -3.97 -9.31 -7.06
CA ALA A 179 -5.28 -9.07 -7.67
C ALA A 179 -6.32 -8.59 -6.64
N TRP A 180 -6.32 -9.19 -5.44
CA TRP A 180 -7.20 -8.78 -4.34
C TRP A 180 -6.95 -7.35 -3.88
N LEU A 181 -5.68 -6.93 -3.74
CA LEU A 181 -5.35 -5.54 -3.44
C LEU A 181 -5.85 -4.59 -4.52
N GLY A 182 -5.78 -4.99 -5.80
CA GLY A 182 -6.34 -4.22 -6.91
C GLY A 182 -7.86 -4.03 -6.78
N TRP A 183 -8.57 -5.10 -6.43
CA TRP A 183 -10.01 -5.04 -6.18
C TRP A 183 -10.37 -4.13 -5.00
N LEU A 184 -9.61 -4.16 -3.91
CA LEU A 184 -9.78 -3.22 -2.78
C LEU A 184 -9.58 -1.77 -3.20
N GLN A 185 -8.61 -1.51 -4.07
CA GLN A 185 -8.38 -0.17 -4.62
C GLN A 185 -9.55 0.32 -5.48
N GLU A 186 -10.10 -0.54 -6.34
CA GLU A 186 -11.26 -0.20 -7.19
C GLU A 186 -12.46 0.21 -6.34
N ILE A 187 -12.77 -0.55 -5.28
CA ILE A 187 -13.85 -0.20 -4.35
C ILE A 187 -13.60 1.16 -3.69
N LEU A 188 -12.39 1.43 -3.21
CA LEU A 188 -12.07 2.72 -2.60
C LEU A 188 -12.16 3.87 -3.61
N LEU A 189 -11.72 3.66 -4.85
CA LEU A 189 -11.85 4.65 -5.91
C LEU A 189 -13.32 4.98 -6.20
N GLU A 190 -14.19 3.96 -6.33
CA GLU A 190 -15.63 4.16 -6.51
C GLU A 190 -16.25 4.95 -5.34
N ILE A 191 -15.85 4.63 -4.10
CA ILE A 191 -16.32 5.33 -2.91
C ILE A 191 -15.84 6.78 -2.86
N LEU A 192 -14.59 7.06 -3.23
CA LEU A 192 -13.96 8.37 -3.12
C LEU A 192 -14.23 9.28 -4.33
N THR A 193 -14.61 8.70 -5.47
CA THR A 193 -14.99 9.48 -6.64
C THR A 193 -16.46 9.93 -6.48
N PRO A 194 -16.75 11.24 -6.48
CA PRO A 194 -18.13 11.69 -6.46
C PRO A 194 -18.85 11.13 -7.67
N ASP A 195 -20.06 10.60 -7.46
CA ASP A 195 -20.97 10.25 -8.56
C ASP A 195 -21.06 11.48 -9.47
N SER A 196 -20.58 11.33 -10.69
CA SER A 196 -20.82 12.29 -11.75
C SER A 196 -22.31 12.19 -12.06
N ASP A 197 -23.15 12.92 -11.29
CA ASP A 197 -24.59 12.96 -11.50
C ASP A 197 -24.84 13.46 -12.93
N PRO A 198 -25.41 12.64 -13.84
CA PRO A 198 -25.65 13.04 -15.22
C PRO A 198 -26.72 14.13 -15.36
N THR A 199 -27.22 14.66 -14.22
CA THR A 199 -28.35 15.58 -14.18
C THR A 199 -27.95 17.07 -14.27
N THR A 200 -26.65 17.43 -14.30
CA THR A 200 -26.20 18.83 -14.35
C THR A 200 -25.90 19.35 -15.77
N ALA A 201 -26.25 18.59 -16.82
CA ALA A 201 -26.18 19.02 -18.23
C ALA A 201 -27.59 19.32 -18.77
N ARG A 202 -28.20 20.42 -18.29
CA ARG A 202 -29.35 21.08 -18.95
C ARG A 202 -29.23 22.58 -18.85
#